data_b63b19d922f2febd51cec48a5c6f3fae
#
_entry.id   b63b19d922f2febd51cec48a5c6f3fae
#
_cell.length_a   1.000
_cell.length_b   1.000
_cell.length_c   1.000
_cell.angle_alpha   90.00
_cell.angle_beta   90.00
_cell.angle_gamma   90.00
#
_symmetry.space_group_name_H-M   'P 1'
#
loop_
_entity.id
_entity.type
_entity.pdbx_description
1 polymer ?
#
loop_
_entity_poly.entity_id
_entity_poly.type
_entity_poly.pdbx_seq_one_letter_code
_entity_poly.pdbx_strand_id
1 'polypeptide(L)'
;MENKWILNSGNSPKHPEFRLFCFPYSGGSASYYSGWNQLFGDNIEILPIQYPGHETRADEPLIPDVRALAEAALEGIVPDTDMPFGFFGHSLGALVAFETAALFTEYELDLPQMVFLSSAGTNFDRVQPPVHTLSGEALKKT
;
A
#
# COMPACT_ATOMS: atom_id res chain seq x y z
N MET A 1 17.11 10.32 -6.81
CA MET A 1 16.48 10.92 -5.64
C MET A 1 15.65 9.90 -4.89
N GLU A 2 15.80 9.86 -3.61
CA GLU A 2 15.16 8.86 -2.80
C GLU A 2 13.70 9.22 -2.55
N ASN A 3 12.83 8.22 -2.68
CA ASN A 3 11.41 8.40 -2.45
C ASN A 3 11.10 8.12 -0.98
N LYS A 4 10.78 9.17 -0.23
CA LYS A 4 10.58 9.01 1.20
C LYS A 4 9.33 8.21 1.56
N TRP A 5 8.44 8.01 0.62
CA TRP A 5 7.24 7.20 0.84
C TRP A 5 7.51 5.70 0.77
N ILE A 6 8.64 5.30 0.22
CA ILE A 6 8.99 3.89 0.05
C ILE A 6 10.22 3.60 0.89
N LEU A 7 10.12 2.61 1.78
CA LEU A 7 11.26 2.20 2.57
C LEU A 7 12.14 1.28 1.75
N ASN A 8 13.39 1.66 1.56
CA ASN A 8 14.33 0.84 0.83
C ASN A 8 15.05 -0.08 1.82
N SER A 9 14.72 -1.36 1.79
CA SER A 9 15.31 -2.33 2.70
C SER A 9 16.62 -2.92 2.20
N GLY A 10 16.99 -2.60 0.96
CA GLY A 10 18.22 -3.14 0.40
C GLY A 10 18.12 -4.55 -0.13
N ASN A 11 16.92 -5.12 -0.10
CA ASN A 11 16.71 -6.51 -0.50
C ASN A 11 15.85 -6.64 -1.72
N SER A 12 15.76 -5.59 -2.53
CA SER A 12 14.92 -5.63 -3.72
C SER A 12 15.45 -6.61 -4.75
N PRO A 13 14.57 -7.34 -5.41
CA PRO A 13 15.00 -8.23 -6.49
C PRO A 13 15.53 -7.42 -7.66
N LYS A 14 16.38 -8.03 -8.45
CA LYS A 14 17.03 -7.33 -9.57
C LYS A 14 16.09 -7.14 -10.75
N HIS A 15 15.22 -8.13 -10.98
CA HIS A 15 14.33 -8.09 -12.15
C HIS A 15 12.91 -8.43 -11.75
N PRO A 16 12.27 -7.59 -10.95
CA PRO A 16 10.90 -7.89 -10.51
C PRO A 16 9.93 -7.77 -11.68
N GLU A 17 8.88 -8.58 -11.63
CA GLU A 17 7.81 -8.55 -12.61
C GLU A 17 6.54 -7.97 -12.02
N PHE A 18 6.52 -7.74 -10.71
CA PHE A 18 5.35 -7.25 -10.01
C PHE A 18 5.81 -6.48 -8.77
N ARG A 19 5.13 -5.39 -8.48
CA ARG A 19 5.43 -4.60 -7.27
C ARG A 19 4.24 -4.63 -6.35
N LEU A 20 4.50 -4.91 -5.06
CA LEU A 20 3.46 -4.93 -4.05
C LEU A 20 3.73 -3.82 -3.05
N PHE A 21 2.86 -2.82 -3.05
CA PHE A 21 2.95 -1.72 -2.09
C PHE A 21 2.24 -2.14 -0.82
N CYS A 22 2.95 -2.09 0.31
CA CYS A 22 2.42 -2.58 1.59
C CYS A 22 2.17 -1.42 2.52
N PHE A 23 0.92 -1.27 2.94
CA PHE A 23 0.46 -0.16 3.76
C PHE A 23 0.42 -0.58 5.23
N PRO A 24 1.18 0.08 6.12
CA PRO A 24 1.25 -0.33 7.51
C PRO A 24 -0.06 -0.15 8.27
N TYR A 25 -0.22 -0.94 9.31
CA TYR A 25 -1.35 -0.82 10.21
C TYR A 25 -1.10 0.31 11.21
N SER A 26 -2.15 0.62 11.99
CA SER A 26 -2.08 1.67 13.00
C SER A 26 -0.98 1.35 14.02
N GLY A 27 -0.12 2.32 14.26
CA GLY A 27 1.00 2.11 15.16
C GLY A 27 2.16 1.37 14.54
N GLY A 28 1.98 0.85 13.33
CA GLY A 28 3.06 0.18 12.64
C GLY A 28 3.80 1.10 11.72
N SER A 29 4.84 0.58 11.11
CA SER A 29 5.65 1.35 10.19
C SER A 29 6.12 0.46 9.06
N ALA A 30 6.75 1.09 8.08
CA ALA A 30 7.19 0.38 6.89
C ALA A 30 8.13 -0.78 7.22
N SER A 31 8.90 -0.66 8.29
CA SER A 31 9.85 -1.71 8.65
C SER A 31 9.16 -3.03 9.00
N TYR A 32 7.88 -3.00 9.32
CA TYR A 32 7.13 -4.23 9.55
C TYR A 32 7.21 -5.16 8.33
N TYR A 33 7.26 -4.57 7.15
CA TYR A 33 7.31 -5.36 5.91
C TYR A 33 8.72 -5.55 5.37
N SER A 34 9.74 -5.09 6.08
CA SER A 34 11.08 -5.04 5.51
C SER A 34 11.65 -6.42 5.18
N GLY A 35 11.18 -7.46 5.87
CA GLY A 35 11.66 -8.81 5.59
C GLY A 35 10.87 -9.56 4.51
N TRP A 36 9.82 -8.94 4.00
CA TRP A 36 8.93 -9.66 3.09
C TRP A 36 9.57 -9.97 1.73
N ASN A 37 10.53 -9.15 1.30
CA ASN A 37 11.20 -9.43 0.03
C ASN A 37 11.85 -10.81 0.03
N GLN A 38 12.30 -11.26 1.19
CA GLN A 38 12.95 -12.56 1.28
C GLN A 38 11.96 -13.70 1.18
N LEU A 39 10.67 -13.42 1.37
CA LEU A 39 9.65 -14.45 1.37
C LEU A 39 9.05 -14.70 -0.01
N PHE A 40 9.17 -13.74 -0.93
CA PHE A 40 8.46 -13.80 -2.20
C PHE A 40 9.34 -14.09 -3.41
N GLY A 41 10.63 -14.30 -3.22
CA GLY A 41 11.50 -14.61 -4.34
C GLY A 41 11.80 -13.42 -5.22
N ASP A 42 12.25 -13.69 -6.45
CA ASP A 42 12.79 -12.65 -7.29
C ASP A 42 11.77 -11.97 -8.19
N ASN A 43 10.54 -12.47 -8.23
CA ASN A 43 9.55 -11.93 -9.15
C ASN A 43 8.74 -10.78 -8.57
N ILE A 44 8.70 -10.67 -7.25
CA ILE A 44 7.87 -9.68 -6.59
C ILE A 44 8.73 -8.77 -5.75
N GLU A 45 8.61 -7.48 -6.01
CA GLU A 45 9.30 -6.48 -5.21
C GLU A 45 8.33 -5.92 -4.17
N ILE A 46 8.71 -6.01 -2.91
CA ILE A 46 7.90 -5.49 -1.81
C ILE A 46 8.32 -4.05 -1.56
N LEU A 47 7.37 -3.13 -1.63
CA LEU A 47 7.62 -1.71 -1.42
C LEU A 47 6.81 -1.23 -0.22
N PRO A 48 7.41 -1.26 0.98
CA PRO A 48 6.71 -0.82 2.17
C PRO A 48 6.48 0.69 2.14
N ILE A 49 5.29 1.12 2.50
CA ILE A 49 4.93 2.53 2.54
C ILE A 49 5.34 3.12 3.89
N GLN A 50 6.04 4.25 3.89
CA GLN A 50 6.40 4.94 5.12
C GLN A 50 5.55 6.18 5.27
N TYR A 51 4.68 6.17 6.27
CA TYR A 51 3.79 7.30 6.53
C TYR A 51 4.53 8.44 7.22
N PRO A 52 4.08 9.69 7.00
CA PRO A 52 4.64 10.80 7.76
C PRO A 52 4.48 10.57 9.27
N GLY A 53 5.46 11.00 10.04
CA GLY A 53 5.42 10.88 11.48
C GLY A 53 5.92 9.55 12.01
N HIS A 54 6.40 8.65 11.13
CA HIS A 54 6.89 7.33 11.55
C HIS A 54 8.33 7.15 11.10
N GLU A 55 9.11 6.52 11.92
CA GLU A 55 10.51 6.12 11.66
C GLU A 55 11.31 7.17 10.90
N THR A 56 11.66 6.90 9.64
CA THR A 56 12.49 7.83 8.88
C THR A 56 11.81 9.17 8.64
N ARG A 57 10.51 9.25 8.88
CA ARG A 57 9.75 10.48 8.71
C ARG A 57 9.20 11.00 10.03
N ALA A 58 9.87 10.67 11.13
CA ALA A 58 9.39 11.03 12.47
C ALA A 58 9.25 12.53 12.67
N ASP A 59 10.05 13.34 11.97
CA ASP A 59 9.97 14.79 12.11
C ASP A 59 8.76 15.40 11.40
N GLU A 60 8.09 14.64 10.55
CA GLU A 60 6.97 15.19 9.79
C GLU A 60 5.68 15.05 10.59
N PRO A 61 4.76 15.98 10.44
CA PRO A 61 3.49 15.86 11.14
C PRO A 61 2.69 14.69 10.63
N LEU A 62 1.95 14.06 11.52
CA LEU A 62 1.06 12.97 11.15
C LEU A 62 -0.06 13.51 10.28
N ILE A 63 -0.57 12.64 9.40
CA ILE A 63 -1.76 12.94 8.62
C ILE A 63 -2.88 12.06 9.18
N PRO A 64 -3.77 12.62 10.01
CA PRO A 64 -4.76 11.78 10.69
C PRO A 64 -5.94 11.34 9.85
N ASP A 65 -6.17 12.01 8.74
CA ASP A 65 -7.31 11.68 7.88
C ASP A 65 -6.90 10.66 6.83
N VAL A 66 -7.65 9.55 6.73
CA VAL A 66 -7.31 8.45 5.83
C VAL A 66 -7.30 8.92 4.38
N ARG A 67 -8.28 9.73 3.99
CA ARG A 67 -8.34 10.21 2.60
C ARG A 67 -7.15 11.10 2.28
N ALA A 68 -6.81 12.01 3.19
CA ALA A 68 -5.66 12.89 2.98
C ALA A 68 -4.37 12.11 2.93
N LEU A 69 -4.26 11.08 3.78
CA LEU A 69 -3.07 10.23 3.78
C LEU A 69 -2.96 9.48 2.46
N ALA A 70 -4.08 8.98 1.96
CA ALA A 70 -4.09 8.26 0.69
C ALA A 70 -3.70 9.18 -0.47
N GLU A 71 -4.17 10.42 -0.46
CA GLU A 71 -3.82 11.38 -1.52
C GLU A 71 -2.34 11.69 -1.50
N ALA A 72 -1.78 11.85 -0.31
CA ALA A 72 -0.36 12.11 -0.20
C ALA A 72 0.45 10.89 -0.62
N ALA A 73 0.01 9.71 -0.22
CA ALA A 73 0.71 8.48 -0.58
C ALA A 73 0.69 8.23 -2.08
N LEU A 74 -0.41 8.58 -2.73
CA LEU A 74 -0.55 8.38 -4.16
C LEU A 74 0.58 9.06 -4.92
N GLU A 75 0.92 10.28 -4.53
CA GLU A 75 1.99 11.00 -5.19
C GLU A 75 3.33 10.28 -5.08
N GLY A 76 3.55 9.61 -3.94
CA GLY A 76 4.78 8.87 -3.75
C GLY A 76 4.79 7.52 -4.44
N ILE A 77 3.60 6.98 -4.74
CA ILE A 77 3.48 5.65 -5.33
C ILE A 77 3.52 5.70 -6.86
N VAL A 78 2.90 6.72 -7.44
CA VAL A 78 2.72 6.79 -8.90
C VAL A 78 4.01 6.58 -9.68
N PRO A 79 5.16 7.16 -9.29
CA PRO A 79 6.37 6.94 -10.08
C PRO A 79 6.79 5.48 -10.22
N ASP A 80 6.33 4.63 -9.31
CA ASP A 80 6.74 3.22 -9.33
C ASP A 80 5.65 2.30 -9.85
N THR A 81 4.67 2.85 -10.56
CA THR A 81 3.59 2.05 -11.14
C THR A 81 3.75 1.86 -12.65
N ASP A 82 4.98 1.88 -13.11
CA ASP A 82 5.28 1.69 -14.53
C ASP A 82 5.37 0.21 -14.92
N MET A 83 4.95 -0.67 -14.04
CA MET A 83 4.88 -2.09 -14.28
C MET A 83 3.71 -2.65 -13.47
N PRO A 84 3.34 -3.91 -13.64
CA PRO A 84 2.23 -4.46 -12.86
C PRO A 84 2.45 -4.31 -11.36
N PHE A 85 1.42 -3.92 -10.65
CA PHE A 85 1.54 -3.67 -9.22
C PHE A 85 0.23 -3.98 -8.51
N GLY A 86 0.32 -4.09 -7.19
CA GLY A 86 -0.83 -4.31 -6.34
C GLY A 86 -0.62 -3.65 -4.99
N PHE A 87 -1.66 -3.68 -4.17
CA PHE A 87 -1.65 -3.10 -2.84
C PHE A 87 -1.96 -4.16 -1.81
N PHE A 88 -1.31 -4.07 -0.66
CA PHE A 88 -1.63 -4.88 0.50
C PHE A 88 -1.74 -3.97 1.71
N GLY A 89 -2.78 -4.15 2.51
CA GLY A 89 -2.93 -3.39 3.74
C GLY A 89 -3.63 -4.21 4.80
N HIS A 90 -3.25 -3.99 6.05
CA HIS A 90 -3.84 -4.67 7.19
C HIS A 90 -4.35 -3.62 8.15
N SER A 91 -5.59 -3.75 8.61
CA SER A 91 -6.22 -2.85 9.57
C SER A 91 -6.28 -1.43 9.00
N LEU A 92 -5.66 -0.44 9.63
CA LEU A 92 -5.62 0.92 9.06
C LEU A 92 -5.02 0.90 7.67
N GLY A 93 -3.98 0.09 7.46
CA GLY A 93 -3.36 -0.02 6.15
C GLY A 93 -4.34 -0.46 5.08
N ALA A 94 -5.32 -1.30 5.45
CA ALA A 94 -6.34 -1.73 4.50
C ALA A 94 -7.21 -0.55 4.06
N LEU A 95 -7.56 0.33 5.01
CA LEU A 95 -8.34 1.51 4.66
C LEU A 95 -7.56 2.45 3.74
N VAL A 96 -6.29 2.66 4.04
CA VAL A 96 -5.47 3.54 3.23
C VAL A 96 -5.26 2.94 1.84
N ALA A 97 -5.01 1.63 1.78
CA ALA A 97 -4.83 0.96 0.49
C ALA A 97 -6.09 1.07 -0.37
N PHE A 98 -7.25 0.88 0.25
CA PHE A 98 -8.51 0.97 -0.49
C PHE A 98 -8.73 2.40 -0.99
N GLU A 99 -8.53 3.40 -0.13
CA GLU A 99 -8.72 4.79 -0.54
C GLU A 99 -7.75 5.17 -1.65
N THR A 100 -6.51 4.69 -1.55
CA THR A 100 -5.53 4.97 -2.59
C THR A 100 -5.94 4.35 -3.91
N ALA A 101 -6.43 3.10 -3.88
CA ALA A 101 -6.90 2.45 -5.10
C ALA A 101 -8.08 3.21 -5.71
N ALA A 102 -8.98 3.70 -4.86
CA ALA A 102 -10.11 4.49 -5.34
C ALA A 102 -9.64 5.77 -6.01
N LEU A 103 -8.59 6.39 -5.47
CA LEU A 103 -8.04 7.60 -6.07
C LEU A 103 -7.41 7.33 -7.41
N PHE A 104 -6.77 6.17 -7.58
CA PHE A 104 -6.24 5.80 -8.89
C PHE A 104 -7.36 5.73 -9.91
N THR A 105 -8.52 5.22 -9.51
CA THR A 105 -9.69 5.19 -10.39
C THR A 105 -10.17 6.60 -10.70
N GLU A 106 -10.29 7.45 -9.70
CA GLU A 106 -10.78 8.81 -9.89
C GLU A 106 -9.88 9.61 -10.83
N TYR A 107 -8.59 9.42 -10.71
CA TYR A 107 -7.63 10.17 -11.53
C TYR A 107 -7.30 9.48 -12.84
N GLU A 108 -7.99 8.38 -13.14
CA GLU A 108 -7.81 7.64 -14.38
C GLU A 108 -6.37 7.20 -14.60
N LEU A 109 -5.74 6.76 -13.52
CA LEU A 109 -4.40 6.21 -13.57
C LEU A 109 -4.45 4.72 -13.81
N ASP A 110 -3.31 4.12 -14.14
CA ASP A 110 -3.22 2.67 -14.25
C ASP A 110 -3.59 2.06 -12.91
N LEU A 111 -4.47 1.06 -12.94
CA LEU A 111 -5.01 0.51 -11.71
C LEU A 111 -4.15 -0.62 -11.17
N PRO A 112 -4.13 -0.80 -9.83
CA PRO A 112 -3.49 -1.98 -9.29
C PRO A 112 -4.21 -3.23 -9.78
N GLN A 113 -3.44 -4.28 -10.04
CA GLN A 113 -4.02 -5.52 -10.52
C GLN A 113 -4.76 -6.26 -9.42
N MET A 114 -4.39 -6.02 -8.17
CA MET A 114 -5.07 -6.62 -7.04
C MET A 114 -4.88 -5.75 -5.81
N VAL A 115 -5.85 -5.82 -4.91
CA VAL A 115 -5.82 -5.11 -3.65
C VAL A 115 -6.15 -6.12 -2.56
N PHE A 116 -5.16 -6.48 -1.74
CA PHE A 116 -5.33 -7.42 -0.65
C PHE A 116 -5.65 -6.64 0.61
N LEU A 117 -6.83 -6.83 1.15
CA LEU A 117 -7.29 -6.11 2.32
C LEU A 117 -7.45 -7.08 3.47
N SER A 118 -6.63 -6.92 4.50
CA SER A 118 -6.65 -7.77 5.67
C SER A 118 -7.13 -6.96 6.85
N SER A 119 -8.18 -7.42 7.49
CA SER A 119 -8.73 -6.73 8.65
C SER A 119 -9.12 -7.75 9.69
N ALA A 120 -8.75 -7.47 10.92
CA ALA A 120 -9.09 -8.34 12.03
C ALA A 120 -10.46 -8.03 12.59
N GLY A 121 -11.05 -6.90 12.23
CA GLY A 121 -12.27 -6.47 12.86
C GLY A 121 -13.44 -6.36 11.93
N THR A 122 -14.62 -6.34 12.52
CA THR A 122 -15.86 -6.17 11.77
C THR A 122 -16.09 -4.72 11.40
N ASN A 123 -15.35 -3.80 12.02
CA ASN A 123 -15.54 -2.38 11.76
C ASN A 123 -15.24 -2.04 10.31
N PHE A 124 -14.23 -2.66 9.76
CA PHE A 124 -13.85 -2.40 8.38
C PHE A 124 -14.99 -2.82 7.44
N ASP A 125 -15.54 -4.00 7.68
CA ASP A 125 -16.63 -4.50 6.84
C ASP A 125 -17.86 -3.62 6.93
N ARG A 126 -18.17 -3.13 8.13
CA ARG A 126 -19.35 -2.30 8.32
C ARG A 126 -19.20 -0.93 7.67
N VAL A 127 -18.01 -0.40 7.74
CA VAL A 127 -17.75 0.94 7.21
C VAL A 127 -17.67 0.92 5.70
N GLN A 128 -17.13 -0.16 5.14
CA GLN A 128 -16.82 -0.23 3.72
C GLN A 128 -17.35 -1.52 3.09
N PRO A 129 -18.69 -1.70 3.02
CA PRO A 129 -19.19 -2.90 2.34
C PRO A 129 -18.63 -3.07 0.92
N PRO A 130 -18.51 -1.98 0.11
CA PRO A 130 -17.92 -2.14 -1.22
C PRO A 130 -16.49 -2.63 -1.18
N VAL A 131 -15.78 -2.36 -0.10
CA VAL A 131 -14.41 -2.85 0.04
C VAL A 131 -14.39 -4.36 0.11
N HIS A 132 -15.31 -4.91 0.89
CA HIS A 132 -15.40 -6.36 1.00
C HIS A 132 -15.69 -6.99 -0.36
N THR A 133 -16.62 -6.40 -1.10
CA THR A 133 -16.93 -6.86 -2.44
C THR A 133 -15.71 -6.74 -3.33
N LEU A 134 -15.02 -5.63 -3.24
CA LEU A 134 -13.83 -5.40 -4.04
C LEU A 134 -12.78 -6.48 -3.77
N SER A 135 -12.50 -6.75 -2.49
CA SER A 135 -11.51 -7.77 -2.19
C SER A 135 -11.96 -9.16 -2.62
N GLY A 136 -13.25 -9.43 -2.55
CA GLY A 136 -13.78 -10.73 -2.94
C GLY A 136 -13.90 -10.87 -4.45
N GLU A 137 -14.40 -9.84 -5.11
CA GLU A 137 -14.69 -9.91 -6.53
C GLU A 137 -13.56 -9.37 -7.38
N ALA A 138 -13.11 -8.16 -7.04
CA ALA A 138 -12.10 -7.51 -7.85
C ALA A 138 -10.78 -8.24 -7.80
N LEU A 139 -10.41 -8.72 -6.62
CA LEU A 139 -9.15 -9.44 -6.51
C LEU A 139 -9.15 -10.71 -7.33
N LYS A 140 -10.28 -11.39 -7.34
CA LYS A 140 -10.39 -12.63 -8.11
C LYS A 140 -10.34 -12.38 -9.59
N LYS A 141 -10.79 -11.23 -10.02
CA LYS A 141 -10.83 -10.92 -11.44
C LYS A 141 -9.57 -10.26 -11.94
N THR A 142 -8.85 -9.67 -11.03
CA THR A 142 -7.59 -9.05 -11.38
C THR A 142 -6.43 -9.94 -11.07
#